data_a794e84441aa67d69517ba7331ae567a
#
_entry.id   a794e84441aa67d69517ba7331ae567a
#
_cell.length_a   1.000
_cell.length_b   1.000
_cell.length_c   1.000
_cell.angle_alpha   90.00
_cell.angle_beta   90.00
_cell.angle_gamma   90.00
#
_symmetry.space_group_name_H-M   'P 1'
#
loop_
_entity.id
_entity.type
_entity.pdbx_description
1 polymer ?
#
loop_
_entity_poly.entity_id
_entity_poly.type
_entity_poly.pdbx_seq_one_letter_code
_entity_poly.pdbx_strand_id
1 'polypeptide(L)'
;MTTSPVAALALLVCVCLFPSPASAGTPTDQLKAPVDEVIRILQDPRLKPDSMAAERRAAIRKKAESIFDFPETAKRALGRHWQNLRAAEQREFVSLFSDLLERAYLVKIERYSGEPIVYTGDSIEGELATVKTKFITKQGTEIPIEYRLHQRGARWLVYDVFVEGVSLIANYRTQFDRIMRTGSYQELARRLRANKSEFSAPAASQQGARTPRL
;
A
#
# COMPACT_ATOMS: atom_id res chain seq x y z
N MET A 1 41.25 65.65 -33.93
CA MET A 1 41.12 64.45 -34.75
C MET A 1 41.59 63.29 -33.82
N THR A 2 40.67 62.51 -33.33
CA THR A 2 40.83 61.05 -33.05
C THR A 2 39.64 60.64 -32.21
N THR A 3 38.84 59.89 -32.80
CA THR A 3 37.63 59.27 -32.23
C THR A 3 37.99 58.04 -31.42
N SER A 4 37.52 57.94 -30.15
CA SER A 4 37.57 56.73 -29.34
C SER A 4 36.31 55.89 -29.54
N PRO A 5 36.39 54.59 -29.78
CA PRO A 5 35.23 53.71 -29.73
C PRO A 5 34.97 53.23 -28.31
N VAL A 6 33.74 53.41 -27.87
CA VAL A 6 33.21 52.93 -26.61
C VAL A 6 32.93 51.42 -26.75
N ALA A 7 33.66 50.60 -26.03
CA ALA A 7 33.45 49.17 -25.96
C ALA A 7 32.22 48.91 -25.07
N ALA A 8 31.13 48.47 -25.65
CA ALA A 8 29.94 48.01 -24.95
C ALA A 8 30.18 46.59 -24.42
N LEU A 9 30.35 46.46 -23.10
CA LEU A 9 30.43 45.19 -22.41
C LEU A 9 29.03 44.63 -22.16
N ALA A 10 28.56 43.73 -23.01
CA ALA A 10 27.31 43.04 -22.84
C ALA A 10 27.47 41.95 -21.75
N LEU A 11 26.96 42.20 -20.55
CA LEU A 11 26.91 41.24 -19.45
C LEU A 11 25.77 40.24 -19.72
N LEU A 12 26.12 39.05 -20.22
CA LEU A 12 25.17 37.94 -20.41
C LEU A 12 24.83 37.31 -19.05
N VAL A 13 23.71 37.73 -18.44
CA VAL A 13 23.18 37.11 -17.23
C VAL A 13 22.57 35.77 -17.61
N CYS A 14 23.33 34.71 -17.45
CA CYS A 14 22.84 33.32 -17.58
C CYS A 14 21.99 33.00 -16.34
N VAL A 15 20.68 33.22 -16.45
CA VAL A 15 19.71 32.77 -15.42
C VAL A 15 19.64 31.25 -15.49
N CYS A 16 20.40 30.57 -14.63
CA CYS A 16 20.26 29.14 -14.41
C CYS A 16 18.89 28.90 -13.76
N LEU A 17 17.89 28.56 -14.58
CA LEU A 17 16.63 27.97 -14.12
C LEU A 17 16.94 26.59 -13.52
N PHE A 18 17.29 26.55 -12.23
CA PHE A 18 17.27 25.31 -11.49
C PHE A 18 15.80 24.90 -11.38
N PRO A 19 15.40 23.71 -11.93
CA PRO A 19 14.08 23.19 -11.65
C PRO A 19 13.99 23.00 -10.13
N SER A 20 13.12 23.76 -9.46
CA SER A 20 12.79 23.50 -8.06
C SER A 20 12.36 22.04 -7.97
N PRO A 21 12.91 21.23 -7.06
CA PRO A 21 12.40 19.88 -6.84
C PRO A 21 10.91 20.05 -6.50
N ALA A 22 10.04 19.49 -7.34
CA ALA A 22 8.62 19.40 -7.02
C ALA A 22 8.56 18.71 -5.65
N SER A 23 8.13 19.43 -4.62
CA SER A 23 7.99 18.89 -3.28
C SER A 23 7.00 17.73 -3.37
N ALA A 24 7.52 16.53 -3.40
CA ALA A 24 6.70 15.34 -3.22
C ALA A 24 5.98 15.53 -1.88
N GLY A 25 4.63 15.55 -1.87
CA GLY A 25 3.86 15.72 -0.65
C GLY A 25 4.29 14.74 0.45
N THR A 26 3.94 15.03 1.70
CA THR A 26 4.31 14.17 2.83
C THR A 26 3.84 12.73 2.63
N PRO A 27 4.43 11.73 3.32
CA PRO A 27 3.90 10.37 3.29
C PRO A 27 2.42 10.29 3.65
N THR A 28 1.98 11.12 4.61
CA THR A 28 0.57 11.24 5.00
C THR A 28 -0.30 11.74 3.85
N ASP A 29 0.10 12.80 3.15
CA ASP A 29 -0.69 13.35 2.05
C ASP A 29 -0.82 12.36 0.90
N GLN A 30 0.30 11.69 0.55
CA GLN A 30 0.33 10.70 -0.52
C GLN A 30 -0.46 9.43 -0.21
N LEU A 31 -0.57 9.04 1.06
CA LEU A 31 -1.42 7.94 1.50
C LEU A 31 -2.89 8.37 1.57
N LYS A 32 -3.16 9.54 2.14
CA LYS A 32 -4.52 10.01 2.40
C LYS A 32 -5.34 10.19 1.13
N ALA A 33 -4.79 10.84 0.13
CA ALA A 33 -5.53 11.15 -1.09
C ALA A 33 -6.14 9.92 -1.78
N PRO A 34 -5.41 8.82 -2.07
CA PRO A 34 -6.00 7.62 -2.65
C PRO A 34 -6.89 6.84 -1.68
N VAL A 35 -6.65 6.90 -0.36
CA VAL A 35 -7.56 6.31 0.64
C VAL A 35 -8.91 7.03 0.63
N ASP A 36 -8.91 8.37 0.59
CA ASP A 36 -10.13 9.15 0.47
C ASP A 36 -10.90 8.84 -0.84
N GLU A 37 -10.18 8.50 -1.91
CA GLU A 37 -10.81 8.05 -3.16
C GLU A 37 -11.45 6.66 -3.02
N VAL A 38 -10.83 5.72 -2.31
CA VAL A 38 -11.45 4.42 -1.99
C VAL A 38 -12.73 4.62 -1.18
N ILE A 39 -12.71 5.52 -0.19
CA ILE A 39 -13.89 5.86 0.60
C ILE A 39 -15.00 6.42 -0.29
N ARG A 40 -14.67 7.32 -1.22
CA ARG A 40 -15.66 7.85 -2.20
C ARG A 40 -16.26 6.77 -3.08
N ILE A 41 -15.45 5.81 -3.55
CA ILE A 41 -15.94 4.65 -4.33
C ILE A 41 -16.93 3.83 -3.49
N LEU A 42 -16.62 3.56 -2.23
CA LEU A 42 -17.49 2.79 -1.33
C LEU A 42 -18.80 3.51 -1.00
N GLN A 43 -18.79 4.83 -1.01
CA GLN A 43 -19.96 5.66 -0.72
C GLN A 43 -20.78 6.04 -1.95
N ASP A 44 -20.28 5.80 -3.18
CA ASP A 44 -20.98 6.16 -4.42
C ASP A 44 -22.26 5.32 -4.58
N PRO A 45 -23.45 5.97 -4.57
CA PRO A 45 -24.72 5.26 -4.71
C PRO A 45 -24.83 4.43 -6.01
N ARG A 46 -24.12 4.84 -7.08
CA ARG A 46 -24.11 4.15 -8.37
C ARG A 46 -23.35 2.85 -8.33
N LEU A 47 -22.39 2.71 -7.42
CA LEU A 47 -21.56 1.52 -7.25
C LEU A 47 -22.04 0.62 -6.10
N LYS A 48 -23.05 1.03 -5.32
CA LYS A 48 -23.61 0.23 -4.20
C LYS A 48 -24.34 -1.03 -4.61
N PRO A 49 -25.14 -1.09 -5.71
CA PRO A 49 -25.88 -2.29 -6.09
C PRO A 49 -24.96 -3.50 -6.26
N ASP A 50 -25.45 -4.69 -5.94
CA ASP A 50 -24.69 -5.95 -6.10
C ASP A 50 -24.32 -6.21 -7.56
N SER A 51 -25.15 -5.75 -8.51
CA SER A 51 -24.85 -5.81 -9.95
C SER A 51 -23.60 -5.02 -10.35
N MET A 52 -23.17 -4.03 -9.52
CA MET A 52 -21.99 -3.19 -9.73
C MET A 52 -20.77 -3.66 -8.90
N ALA A 53 -20.87 -4.82 -8.26
CA ALA A 53 -19.79 -5.31 -7.38
C ALA A 53 -18.47 -5.51 -8.11
N ALA A 54 -18.49 -5.97 -9.37
CA ALA A 54 -17.29 -6.16 -10.18
C ALA A 54 -16.59 -4.83 -10.49
N GLU A 55 -17.35 -3.83 -10.91
CA GLU A 55 -16.85 -2.48 -11.22
C GLU A 55 -16.31 -1.78 -9.96
N ARG A 56 -17.05 -1.89 -8.85
CA ARG A 56 -16.61 -1.35 -7.56
C ARG A 56 -15.27 -1.95 -7.13
N ARG A 57 -15.14 -3.29 -7.21
CA ARG A 57 -13.91 -4.01 -6.86
C ARG A 57 -12.75 -3.66 -7.77
N ALA A 58 -12.99 -3.55 -9.08
CA ALA A 58 -11.97 -3.12 -10.04
C ALA A 58 -11.48 -1.70 -9.74
N ALA A 59 -12.39 -0.78 -9.40
CA ALA A 59 -12.03 0.58 -9.03
C ALA A 59 -11.19 0.64 -7.73
N ILE A 60 -11.57 -0.14 -6.71
CA ILE A 60 -10.81 -0.25 -5.46
C ILE A 60 -9.42 -0.84 -5.72
N ARG A 61 -9.33 -1.93 -6.50
CA ARG A 61 -8.06 -2.57 -6.89
C ARG A 61 -7.12 -1.56 -7.55
N LYS A 62 -7.61 -0.80 -8.53
CA LYS A 62 -6.82 0.22 -9.22
C LYS A 62 -6.25 1.26 -8.25
N LYS A 63 -7.00 1.64 -7.20
CA LYS A 63 -6.50 2.55 -6.17
C LYS A 63 -5.49 1.87 -5.26
N ALA A 64 -5.71 0.63 -4.86
CA ALA A 64 -4.73 -0.15 -4.09
C ALA A 64 -3.38 -0.26 -4.83
N GLU A 65 -3.36 -0.48 -6.15
CA GLU A 65 -2.15 -0.48 -6.99
C GLU A 65 -1.40 0.86 -6.98
N SER A 66 -2.08 1.97 -6.69
CA SER A 66 -1.44 3.29 -6.56
C SER A 66 -0.85 3.55 -5.17
N ILE A 67 -1.29 2.80 -4.16
CA ILE A 67 -0.88 2.93 -2.75
C ILE A 67 0.24 1.95 -2.42
N PHE A 68 0.10 0.68 -2.86
CA PHE A 68 0.97 -0.42 -2.45
C PHE A 68 2.06 -0.71 -3.48
N ASP A 69 3.26 -1.04 -2.98
CA ASP A 69 4.29 -1.69 -3.77
C ASP A 69 4.14 -3.21 -3.63
N PHE A 70 3.28 -3.81 -4.43
CA PHE A 70 3.05 -5.26 -4.38
C PHE A 70 4.32 -6.09 -4.61
N PRO A 71 5.25 -5.74 -5.53
CA PRO A 71 6.54 -6.42 -5.64
C PRO A 71 7.37 -6.39 -4.35
N GLU A 72 7.50 -5.23 -3.70
CA GLU A 72 8.26 -5.12 -2.45
C GLU A 72 7.53 -5.84 -1.30
N THR A 73 6.20 -5.73 -1.24
CA THR A 73 5.35 -6.45 -0.30
C THR A 73 5.54 -7.96 -0.42
N ALA A 74 5.52 -8.51 -1.64
CA ALA A 74 5.74 -9.93 -1.92
C ALA A 74 7.15 -10.38 -1.57
N LYS A 75 8.17 -9.60 -1.95
CA LYS A 75 9.56 -9.86 -1.58
C LYS A 75 9.73 -9.97 -0.07
N ARG A 76 9.14 -9.06 0.70
CA ARG A 76 9.18 -9.08 2.17
C ARG A 76 8.42 -10.25 2.77
N ALA A 77 7.31 -10.66 2.16
CA ALA A 77 6.51 -11.79 2.60
C ALA A 77 7.23 -13.14 2.38
N LEU A 78 8.00 -13.30 1.31
CA LEU A 78 8.84 -14.48 1.09
C LEU A 78 10.16 -14.43 1.88
N GLY A 79 10.63 -13.23 2.24
CA GLY A 79 11.87 -13.02 2.98
C GLY A 79 13.07 -13.71 2.30
N ARG A 80 13.81 -14.53 3.05
CA ARG A 80 15.02 -15.23 2.54
C ARG A 80 14.78 -16.12 1.32
N HIS A 81 13.55 -16.62 1.11
CA HIS A 81 13.24 -17.51 -0.02
C HIS A 81 13.11 -16.76 -1.34
N TRP A 82 12.94 -15.43 -1.32
CA TRP A 82 12.76 -14.62 -2.52
C TRP A 82 13.93 -14.71 -3.52
N GLN A 83 15.16 -14.68 -3.02
CA GLN A 83 16.35 -14.70 -3.86
C GLN A 83 16.59 -16.05 -4.55
N ASN A 84 16.00 -17.11 -4.03
CA ASN A 84 16.11 -18.46 -4.59
C ASN A 84 15.12 -18.69 -5.74
N LEU A 85 14.21 -17.76 -5.99
CA LEU A 85 13.23 -17.86 -7.06
C LEU A 85 13.75 -17.30 -8.36
N ARG A 86 13.42 -17.95 -9.47
CA ARG A 86 13.62 -17.42 -10.81
C ARG A 86 12.73 -16.18 -11.03
N ALA A 87 13.12 -15.29 -11.94
CA ALA A 87 12.36 -14.07 -12.21
C ALA A 87 10.88 -14.34 -12.61
N ALA A 88 10.61 -15.45 -13.29
CA ALA A 88 9.24 -15.86 -13.63
C ALA A 88 8.44 -16.24 -12.38
N GLU A 89 9.04 -16.98 -11.45
CA GLU A 89 8.42 -17.39 -10.19
C GLU A 89 8.19 -16.19 -9.26
N GLN A 90 9.11 -15.23 -9.25
CA GLN A 90 8.93 -13.97 -8.51
C GLN A 90 7.70 -13.19 -9.02
N ARG A 91 7.57 -13.02 -10.35
CA ARG A 91 6.40 -12.34 -10.95
C ARG A 91 5.12 -13.09 -10.66
N GLU A 92 5.12 -14.41 -10.78
CA GLU A 92 3.99 -15.26 -10.45
C GLU A 92 3.58 -15.11 -8.98
N PHE A 93 4.55 -15.16 -8.06
CA PHE A 93 4.28 -15.00 -6.64
C PHE A 93 3.69 -13.62 -6.31
N VAL A 94 4.19 -12.55 -6.93
CA VAL A 94 3.60 -11.20 -6.77
C VAL A 94 2.12 -11.22 -7.13
N SER A 95 1.75 -11.82 -8.26
CA SER A 95 0.34 -11.91 -8.68
C SER A 95 -0.49 -12.74 -7.69
N LEU A 96 -0.03 -13.94 -7.34
CA LEU A 96 -0.75 -14.84 -6.44
C LEU A 96 -0.93 -14.26 -5.03
N PHE A 97 0.09 -13.55 -4.52
CA PHE A 97 0.02 -12.93 -3.20
C PHE A 97 -0.86 -11.68 -3.21
N SER A 98 -0.82 -10.88 -4.27
CA SER A 98 -1.74 -9.74 -4.45
C SER A 98 -3.20 -10.20 -4.47
N ASP A 99 -3.50 -11.28 -5.20
CA ASP A 99 -4.83 -11.88 -5.23
C ASP A 99 -5.26 -12.42 -3.86
N LEU A 100 -4.32 -13.00 -3.08
CA LEU A 100 -4.60 -13.44 -1.71
C LEU A 100 -4.97 -12.25 -0.82
N LEU A 101 -4.18 -11.17 -0.86
CA LEU A 101 -4.44 -9.95 -0.07
C LEU A 101 -5.78 -9.33 -0.45
N GLU A 102 -6.07 -9.23 -1.75
CA GLU A 102 -7.35 -8.73 -2.22
C GLU A 102 -8.51 -9.54 -1.62
N ARG A 103 -8.51 -10.84 -1.78
CA ARG A 103 -9.58 -11.70 -1.24
C ARG A 103 -9.70 -11.60 0.29
N ALA A 104 -8.58 -11.49 1.01
CA ALA A 104 -8.57 -11.42 2.46
C ALA A 104 -9.10 -10.10 3.02
N TYR A 105 -8.91 -8.99 2.29
CA TYR A 105 -9.19 -7.66 2.80
C TYR A 105 -10.33 -6.94 2.08
N LEU A 106 -10.60 -7.23 0.80
CA LEU A 106 -11.63 -6.54 0.02
C LEU A 106 -13.01 -6.62 0.67
N VAL A 107 -13.42 -7.80 1.15
CA VAL A 107 -14.71 -7.97 1.84
C VAL A 107 -14.80 -7.11 3.10
N LYS A 108 -13.67 -6.89 3.80
CA LYS A 108 -13.62 -6.02 4.99
C LYS A 108 -13.72 -4.56 4.59
N ILE A 109 -13.04 -4.17 3.51
CA ILE A 109 -13.08 -2.82 2.94
C ILE A 109 -14.51 -2.52 2.46
N GLU A 110 -15.18 -3.46 1.79
CA GLU A 110 -16.56 -3.29 1.31
C GLU A 110 -17.58 -3.12 2.45
N ARG A 111 -17.25 -3.54 3.69
CA ARG A 111 -18.09 -3.34 4.87
C ARG A 111 -17.94 -1.96 5.52
N TYR A 112 -16.99 -1.15 5.04
CA TYR A 112 -16.84 0.22 5.52
C TYR A 112 -18.13 1.00 5.32
N SER A 113 -18.60 1.69 6.35
CA SER A 113 -19.89 2.38 6.35
C SER A 113 -19.80 3.85 6.83
N GLY A 114 -18.57 4.41 6.80
CA GLY A 114 -18.35 5.82 7.16
C GLY A 114 -17.63 6.01 8.49
N GLU A 115 -17.03 4.96 9.03
CA GLU A 115 -16.23 5.03 10.25
C GLU A 115 -15.04 5.99 10.07
N PRO A 116 -14.75 6.89 11.04
CA PRO A 116 -13.65 7.85 10.91
C PRO A 116 -12.28 7.16 10.82
N ILE A 117 -11.43 7.67 9.93
CA ILE A 117 -9.98 7.37 9.87
C ILE A 117 -9.25 8.66 10.26
N VAL A 118 -8.63 8.66 11.44
CA VAL A 118 -7.90 9.81 11.96
C VAL A 118 -6.41 9.61 11.72
N TYR A 119 -5.79 10.50 10.96
CA TYR A 119 -4.35 10.53 10.75
C TYR A 119 -3.70 11.23 11.94
N THR A 120 -2.78 10.54 12.63
CA THR A 120 -2.15 11.04 13.86
C THR A 120 -0.72 11.52 13.65
N GLY A 121 -0.19 11.38 12.43
CA GLY A 121 1.11 11.88 12.00
C GLY A 121 1.92 10.86 11.23
N ASP A 122 3.09 11.30 10.79
CA ASP A 122 4.08 10.45 10.14
C ASP A 122 5.48 10.67 10.71
N SER A 123 6.38 9.74 10.41
CA SER A 123 7.82 9.86 10.65
C SER A 123 8.57 9.36 9.43
N ILE A 124 9.68 10.04 9.10
CA ILE A 124 10.54 9.70 7.96
C ILE A 124 11.93 9.36 8.49
N GLU A 125 12.47 8.23 8.05
CA GLU A 125 13.81 7.74 8.37
C GLU A 125 14.51 7.33 7.06
N GLY A 126 15.25 8.27 6.45
CA GLY A 126 15.85 8.08 5.14
C GLY A 126 14.80 7.85 4.06
N GLU A 127 14.86 6.69 3.39
CA GLU A 127 13.90 6.29 2.35
C GLU A 127 12.69 5.51 2.91
N LEU A 128 12.56 5.42 4.23
CA LEU A 128 11.44 4.76 4.89
C LEU A 128 10.57 5.78 5.61
N ALA A 129 9.28 5.50 5.68
CA ALA A 129 8.34 6.30 6.44
C ALA A 129 7.30 5.42 7.15
N THR A 130 6.74 5.97 8.20
CA THR A 130 5.61 5.39 8.92
C THR A 130 4.51 6.42 9.00
N VAL A 131 3.33 6.10 8.48
CA VAL A 131 2.11 6.90 8.69
C VAL A 131 1.25 6.19 9.73
N LYS A 132 0.81 6.93 10.75
CA LYS A 132 -0.02 6.42 11.83
C LYS A 132 -1.43 6.93 11.69
N THR A 133 -2.39 6.01 11.83
CA THR A 133 -3.82 6.32 11.83
C THR A 133 -4.54 5.58 12.94
N LYS A 134 -5.76 6.04 13.25
CA LYS A 134 -6.72 5.36 14.10
C LYS A 134 -8.01 5.16 13.30
N PHE A 135 -8.48 3.95 13.23
CA PHE A 135 -9.81 3.62 12.74
C PHE A 135 -10.76 3.59 13.94
N ILE A 136 -11.83 4.38 13.89
CA ILE A 136 -12.77 4.47 15.01
C ILE A 136 -14.01 3.65 14.65
N THR A 137 -14.25 2.56 15.39
CA THR A 137 -15.41 1.70 15.16
C THR A 137 -16.72 2.40 15.53
N LYS A 138 -17.86 1.85 15.12
CA LYS A 138 -19.20 2.35 15.51
C LYS A 138 -19.42 2.36 17.04
N GLN A 139 -18.70 1.52 17.77
CA GLN A 139 -18.74 1.43 19.22
C GLN A 139 -17.78 2.43 19.91
N GLY A 140 -17.07 3.25 19.12
CA GLY A 140 -16.09 4.21 19.64
C GLY A 140 -14.72 3.59 19.97
N THR A 141 -14.49 2.32 19.66
CA THR A 141 -13.19 1.69 19.88
C THR A 141 -12.19 2.21 18.85
N GLU A 142 -11.04 2.68 19.32
CA GLU A 142 -9.93 3.11 18.48
C GLU A 142 -9.04 1.91 18.13
N ILE A 143 -8.89 1.62 16.84
CA ILE A 143 -7.98 0.60 16.32
C ILE A 143 -6.78 1.30 15.69
N PRO A 144 -5.58 1.23 16.29
CA PRO A 144 -4.39 1.82 15.71
C PRO A 144 -3.97 1.03 14.45
N ILE A 145 -3.71 1.77 13.38
CA ILE A 145 -3.19 1.24 12.13
C ILE A 145 -1.96 2.05 11.75
N GLU A 146 -0.85 1.36 11.48
CA GLU A 146 0.37 1.97 10.97
C GLU A 146 0.67 1.45 9.58
N TYR A 147 0.97 2.34 8.67
CA TYR A 147 1.42 2.03 7.31
C TYR A 147 2.93 2.23 7.24
N ARG A 148 3.64 1.20 6.76
CA ARG A 148 5.07 1.29 6.47
C ARG A 148 5.27 1.55 4.99
N LEU A 149 5.95 2.64 4.68
CA LEU A 149 6.18 3.10 3.32
C LEU A 149 7.67 3.15 3.00
N HIS A 150 7.97 3.04 1.73
CA HIS A 150 9.29 3.36 1.21
C HIS A 150 9.20 4.32 0.04
N GLN A 151 10.25 5.10 -0.16
CA GLN A 151 10.33 6.08 -1.23
C GLN A 151 10.78 5.42 -2.54
N ARG A 152 10.04 5.68 -3.61
CA ARG A 152 10.43 5.37 -5.00
C ARG A 152 10.34 6.63 -5.85
N GLY A 153 11.47 7.27 -6.08
CA GLY A 153 11.52 8.59 -6.69
C GLY A 153 10.75 9.61 -5.87
N ALA A 154 9.73 10.25 -6.45
CA ALA A 154 8.88 11.21 -5.74
C ALA A 154 7.69 10.57 -4.99
N ARG A 155 7.55 9.24 -4.99
CA ARG A 155 6.39 8.55 -4.44
C ARG A 155 6.72 7.78 -3.17
N TRP A 156 5.81 7.85 -2.20
CA TRP A 156 5.77 6.98 -1.04
C TRP A 156 4.80 5.84 -1.29
N LEU A 157 5.28 4.59 -1.23
CA LEU A 157 4.48 3.39 -1.48
C LEU A 157 4.48 2.49 -0.24
N VAL A 158 3.31 1.99 0.12
CA VAL A 158 3.12 1.09 1.26
C VAL A 158 3.65 -0.30 0.92
N TYR A 159 4.46 -0.86 1.82
CA TYR A 159 4.93 -2.24 1.72
C TYR A 159 4.47 -3.14 2.88
N ASP A 160 3.96 -2.57 3.97
CA ASP A 160 3.40 -3.32 5.10
C ASP A 160 2.35 -2.48 5.84
N VAL A 161 1.41 -3.13 6.49
CA VAL A 161 0.41 -2.53 7.35
C VAL A 161 0.40 -3.25 8.69
N PHE A 162 0.45 -2.48 9.77
CA PHE A 162 0.31 -2.98 11.13
C PHE A 162 -1.08 -2.64 11.65
N VAL A 163 -1.78 -3.63 12.15
CA VAL A 163 -3.06 -3.44 12.82
C VAL A 163 -2.88 -3.87 14.28
N GLU A 164 -3.12 -2.97 15.23
CA GLU A 164 -2.89 -3.21 16.65
C GLU A 164 -1.47 -3.75 16.95
N GLY A 165 -0.46 -3.21 16.26
CA GLY A 165 0.94 -3.61 16.40
C GLY A 165 1.34 -4.91 15.68
N VAL A 166 0.41 -5.59 15.00
CA VAL A 166 0.68 -6.84 14.29
C VAL A 166 0.89 -6.58 12.80
N SER A 167 2.10 -6.86 12.29
CA SER A 167 2.43 -6.77 10.86
C SER A 167 1.68 -7.81 10.05
N LEU A 168 0.99 -7.35 8.99
CA LEU A 168 0.33 -8.25 8.03
C LEU A 168 1.37 -9.09 7.29
N ILE A 169 2.45 -8.49 6.86
CA ILE A 169 3.46 -9.14 6.03
C ILE A 169 4.30 -10.12 6.85
N ALA A 170 4.63 -9.80 8.11
CA ALA A 170 5.32 -10.75 8.99
C ALA A 170 4.46 -11.98 9.30
N ASN A 171 3.14 -11.81 9.44
CA ASN A 171 2.21 -12.92 9.62
C ASN A 171 2.21 -13.88 8.41
N TYR A 172 2.11 -13.34 7.18
CA TYR A 172 2.19 -14.17 5.97
C TYR A 172 3.59 -14.78 5.79
N ARG A 173 4.65 -14.03 6.11
CA ARG A 173 6.03 -14.56 6.06
C ARG A 173 6.18 -15.82 6.89
N THR A 174 5.65 -15.84 8.10
CA THR A 174 5.69 -17.01 8.98
C THR A 174 4.97 -18.22 8.35
N GLN A 175 3.81 -17.99 7.73
CA GLN A 175 3.04 -19.04 7.07
C GLN A 175 3.75 -19.56 5.83
N PHE A 176 4.31 -18.68 4.99
CA PHE A 176 5.05 -19.07 3.78
C PHE A 176 6.36 -19.76 4.10
N ASP A 177 7.12 -19.25 5.10
CA ASP A 177 8.37 -19.90 5.55
C ASP A 177 8.13 -21.34 5.97
N ARG A 178 7.04 -21.62 6.68
CA ARG A 178 6.68 -23.00 7.07
C ARG A 178 6.52 -23.90 5.85
N ILE A 179 5.81 -23.45 4.81
CA ILE A 179 5.58 -24.23 3.60
C ILE A 179 6.89 -24.38 2.80
N MET A 180 7.64 -23.30 2.66
CA MET A 180 8.90 -23.28 1.90
C MET A 180 10.00 -24.13 2.54
N ARG A 181 9.97 -24.32 3.86
CA ARG A 181 10.94 -25.17 4.59
C ARG A 181 10.66 -26.67 4.47
N THR A 182 9.40 -27.06 4.35
CA THR A 182 8.98 -28.47 4.31
C THR A 182 8.60 -28.93 2.91
N GLY A 183 8.50 -27.99 1.95
CA GLY A 183 8.07 -28.23 0.58
C GLY A 183 8.88 -27.41 -0.41
N SER A 184 8.18 -26.89 -1.40
CA SER A 184 8.79 -26.14 -2.49
C SER A 184 7.97 -24.87 -2.83
N TYR A 185 8.53 -23.99 -3.67
CA TYR A 185 7.78 -22.89 -4.23
C TYR A 185 6.52 -23.35 -4.99
N GLN A 186 6.62 -24.44 -5.74
CA GLN A 186 5.50 -25.02 -6.50
C GLN A 186 4.34 -25.41 -5.58
N GLU A 187 4.65 -25.95 -4.41
CA GLU A 187 3.63 -26.28 -3.40
C GLU A 187 2.97 -25.02 -2.83
N LEU A 188 3.75 -23.98 -2.51
CA LEU A 188 3.22 -22.70 -2.07
C LEU A 188 2.31 -22.08 -3.16
N ALA A 189 2.79 -22.02 -4.40
CA ALA A 189 2.03 -21.49 -5.53
C ALA A 189 0.73 -22.27 -5.77
N ARG A 190 0.77 -23.62 -5.66
CA ARG A 190 -0.40 -24.47 -5.78
C ARG A 190 -1.44 -24.14 -4.69
N ARG A 191 -1.02 -23.96 -3.44
CA ARG A 191 -1.91 -23.59 -2.33
C ARG A 191 -2.53 -22.22 -2.53
N LEU A 192 -1.74 -21.24 -2.95
CA LEU A 192 -2.23 -19.89 -3.25
C LEU A 192 -3.29 -19.88 -4.37
N ARG A 193 -3.06 -20.67 -5.46
CA ARG A 193 -4.03 -20.83 -6.57
C ARG A 193 -5.29 -21.58 -6.15
N ALA A 194 -5.16 -22.58 -5.28
CA ALA A 194 -6.29 -23.39 -4.83
C ALA A 194 -7.31 -22.60 -3.99
N ASN A 195 -7.04 -21.32 -3.73
CA ASN A 195 -7.93 -20.41 -3.01
C ASN A 195 -8.40 -20.95 -1.64
N LYS A 196 -7.59 -21.82 -1.00
CA LYS A 196 -7.92 -22.38 0.29
C LYS A 196 -7.84 -21.30 1.36
N SER A 197 -8.80 -21.27 2.27
CA SER A 197 -8.83 -20.45 3.49
C SER A 197 -7.69 -20.79 4.49
N GLU A 198 -6.65 -21.47 4.00
CA GLU A 198 -5.48 -21.92 4.76
C GLU A 198 -4.61 -20.74 5.23
N PHE A 199 -4.60 -19.64 4.45
CA PHE A 199 -3.83 -18.45 4.81
C PHE A 199 -4.71 -17.48 5.61
N SER A 200 -4.46 -17.40 6.90
CA SER A 200 -5.24 -16.56 7.80
C SER A 200 -4.66 -15.16 7.90
N ALA A 201 -5.50 -14.15 7.73
CA ALA A 201 -5.18 -12.80 8.15
C ALA A 201 -4.95 -12.76 9.68
N PRO A 202 -4.08 -11.87 10.21
CA PRO A 202 -3.86 -11.74 11.64
C PRO A 202 -5.15 -11.60 12.43
N ALA A 203 -5.19 -12.16 13.64
CA ALA A 203 -6.37 -12.11 14.53
C ALA A 203 -6.82 -10.67 14.82
N ALA A 204 -5.87 -9.72 14.97
CA ALA A 204 -6.15 -8.31 15.15
C ALA A 204 -6.99 -7.74 13.99
N SER A 205 -6.70 -8.12 12.74
CA SER A 205 -7.49 -7.72 11.58
C SER A 205 -8.86 -8.40 11.48
N GLN A 206 -9.15 -9.38 12.34
CA GLN A 206 -10.43 -10.11 12.37
C GLN A 206 -11.41 -9.54 13.40
N GLN A 207 -10.93 -8.81 14.42
CA GLN A 207 -11.77 -8.31 15.51
C GLN A 207 -12.75 -7.20 15.07
N GLY A 208 -12.39 -6.38 14.09
CA GLY A 208 -13.32 -5.40 13.48
C GLY A 208 -14.51 -6.03 12.73
N ALA A 209 -14.55 -7.36 12.54
CA ALA A 209 -15.59 -8.09 11.82
C ALA A 209 -16.49 -8.95 12.74
N ARG A 210 -16.25 -8.99 14.04
CA ARG A 210 -17.12 -9.72 14.97
C ARG A 210 -18.30 -8.82 15.37
N THR A 211 -19.39 -8.93 14.63
CA THR A 211 -20.72 -8.54 15.13
C THR A 211 -21.05 -9.47 16.31
N PRO A 212 -21.48 -8.95 17.48
CA PRO A 212 -22.05 -9.80 18.50
C PRO A 212 -23.27 -10.52 17.89
N ARG A 213 -23.30 -11.85 17.97
CA ARG A 213 -24.56 -12.56 17.78
C ARG A 213 -25.47 -12.17 18.96
N LEU A 214 -26.56 -11.49 18.65
CA LEU A 214 -27.72 -11.40 19.54
C LEU A 214 -28.36 -12.76 19.65
#